data_2bb7a43964e36ee0c25f08ee8b6c3423
#
_entry.id   2bb7a43964e36ee0c25f08ee8b6c3423
#
_cell.length_a   1.000
_cell.length_b   1.000
_cell.length_c   1.000
_cell.angle_alpha   90.00
_cell.angle_beta   90.00
_cell.angle_gamma   90.00
#
_symmetry.space_group_name_H-M   'P 1'
#
loop_
_entity.id
_entity.type
_entity.pdbx_description
1 polymer ?
#
loop_
_entity_poly.entity_id
_entity_poly.type
_entity_poly.pdbx_seq_one_letter_code
_entity_poly.pdbx_strand_id
1 'polypeptide(L)'
;TQESPDTAGVVYIVEDDEAVRDSLKWLLEASSYRVELFESGEMFLAKFDPNAIAVLVLDVRMPGMSGLEVQEHLIARKCDIPIIFISGHGDVSMAVSTLKKGAVDFIEKPFDQAALRSLIEKMLQEARQRKAKAEQRSLNDALLSKLTPREQHVLERIVSE
;
A
#
# COMPACT_ATOMS: atom_id res chain seq x y z
N THR A 1 -19.84 3.97 15.71
CA THR A 1 -19.18 2.68 15.63
C THR A 1 -17.72 2.87 15.24
N GLN A 2 -16.85 2.38 16.06
CA GLN A 2 -15.41 2.45 15.80
C GLN A 2 -15.02 1.30 14.89
N GLU A 3 -14.42 1.64 13.75
CA GLU A 3 -13.81 0.62 12.91
C GLU A 3 -12.55 0.09 13.60
N SER A 4 -12.30 -1.20 13.47
CA SER A 4 -11.05 -1.75 13.98
C SER A 4 -9.87 -1.19 13.15
N PRO A 5 -8.67 -1.06 13.75
CA PRO A 5 -7.50 -0.60 12.99
C PRO A 5 -7.22 -1.43 11.73
N ASP A 6 -7.56 -2.72 11.77
CA ASP A 6 -7.34 -3.64 10.64
C ASP A 6 -8.23 -3.34 9.45
N THR A 7 -9.47 -2.84 9.69
CA THR A 7 -10.37 -2.46 8.60
C THR A 7 -10.06 -1.09 8.03
N ALA A 8 -9.50 -0.18 8.84
CA ALA A 8 -9.10 1.14 8.39
C ALA A 8 -7.85 1.09 7.50
N GLY A 9 -6.95 0.15 7.77
CA GLY A 9 -5.71 -0.02 7.05
C GLY A 9 -4.48 0.34 7.85
N VAL A 10 -3.31 0.10 7.26
CA VAL A 10 -2.02 0.39 7.88
C VAL A 10 -1.14 1.18 6.90
N VAL A 11 -0.40 2.14 7.45
CA VAL A 11 0.64 2.85 6.70
C VAL A 11 1.99 2.34 7.19
N TYR A 12 2.72 1.69 6.29
CA TYR A 12 4.09 1.28 6.55
C TYR A 12 5.02 2.41 6.14
N ILE A 13 5.93 2.78 7.03
CA ILE A 13 6.93 3.82 6.76
C ILE A 13 8.31 3.21 6.90
N VAL A 14 9.09 3.25 5.82
CA VAL A 14 10.47 2.76 5.80
C VAL A 14 11.38 3.96 5.55
N GLU A 15 12.09 4.36 6.58
CA GLU A 15 12.96 5.55 6.60
C GLU A 15 14.07 5.35 7.62
N ASP A 16 15.31 5.53 7.23
CA ASP A 16 16.44 5.36 8.13
C ASP A 16 16.68 6.56 9.05
N ASP A 17 16.24 7.75 8.67
CA ASP A 17 16.38 8.96 9.47
C ASP A 17 15.31 9.01 10.57
N GLU A 18 15.75 8.96 11.83
CA GLU A 18 14.85 8.98 12.98
C GLU A 18 13.98 10.24 13.04
N ALA A 19 14.55 11.40 12.71
CA ALA A 19 13.79 12.65 12.73
C ALA A 19 12.66 12.65 11.71
N VAL A 20 12.91 12.10 10.52
CA VAL A 20 11.90 11.98 9.48
C VAL A 20 10.82 10.97 9.90
N ARG A 21 11.22 9.82 10.47
CA ARG A 21 10.26 8.85 10.98
C ARG A 21 9.34 9.45 12.03
N ASP A 22 9.91 10.15 12.99
CA ASP A 22 9.14 10.78 14.07
C ASP A 22 8.18 11.85 13.55
N SER A 23 8.62 12.64 12.58
CA SER A 23 7.79 13.64 11.92
C SER A 23 6.59 13.00 11.21
N LEU A 24 6.83 11.93 10.47
CA LEU A 24 5.77 11.21 9.76
C LEU A 24 4.80 10.52 10.73
N LYS A 25 5.32 9.93 11.79
CA LYS A 25 4.51 9.32 12.84
C LYS A 25 3.57 10.35 13.46
N TRP A 26 4.13 11.51 13.83
CA TRP A 26 3.35 12.58 14.45
C TRP A 26 2.25 13.10 13.51
N LEU A 27 2.58 13.27 12.23
CA LEU A 27 1.63 13.70 11.20
C LEU A 27 0.44 12.75 11.08
N LEU A 28 0.70 11.44 11.19
CA LEU A 28 -0.30 10.41 10.89
C LEU A 28 -1.01 9.84 12.13
N GLU A 29 -0.54 10.15 13.34
CA GLU A 29 -1.12 9.62 14.58
C GLU A 29 -2.59 9.98 14.80
N ALA A 30 -3.02 11.13 14.31
CA ALA A 30 -4.41 11.57 14.48
C ALA A 30 -5.40 10.83 13.56
N SER A 31 -4.90 9.98 12.68
CA SER A 31 -5.70 9.27 11.70
C SER A 31 -6.23 7.94 12.24
N SER A 32 -7.28 7.41 11.61
CA SER A 32 -7.92 6.18 12.06
C SER A 32 -7.16 4.89 11.68
N TYR A 33 -6.16 5.00 10.83
CA TYR A 33 -5.35 3.86 10.42
C TYR A 33 -4.13 3.67 11.32
N ARG A 34 -3.59 2.46 11.33
CA ARG A 34 -2.39 2.12 12.08
C ARG A 34 -1.14 2.56 11.32
N VAL A 35 -0.11 2.99 12.06
CA VAL A 35 1.17 3.38 11.47
C VAL A 35 2.25 2.46 12.02
N GLU A 36 3.02 1.82 11.15
CA GLU A 36 4.15 0.98 11.53
C GLU A 36 5.43 1.53 10.90
N LEU A 37 6.45 1.72 11.73
CA LEU A 37 7.71 2.34 11.34
C LEU A 37 8.82 1.30 11.26
N PHE A 38 9.65 1.40 10.22
CA PHE A 38 10.81 0.53 10.03
C PHE A 38 12.05 1.36 9.70
N GLU A 39 13.16 1.00 10.29
CA GLU A 39 14.43 1.67 10.06
C GLU A 39 15.12 1.24 8.77
N SER A 40 14.76 0.08 8.24
CA SER A 40 15.39 -0.49 7.05
C SER A 40 14.41 -1.28 6.21
N GLY A 41 14.75 -1.46 4.94
CA GLY A 41 13.98 -2.29 4.03
C GLY A 41 13.95 -3.75 4.44
N GLU A 42 15.05 -4.26 4.98
CA GLU A 42 15.14 -5.64 5.45
C GLU A 42 14.14 -5.91 6.57
N MET A 43 14.04 -5.01 7.54
CA MET A 43 13.09 -5.13 8.64
C MET A 43 11.65 -5.09 8.16
N PHE A 44 11.35 -4.20 7.22
CA PHE A 44 10.03 -4.12 6.62
C PHE A 44 9.65 -5.43 5.92
N LEU A 45 10.51 -5.93 5.05
CA LEU A 45 10.24 -7.14 4.27
C LEU A 45 10.06 -8.37 5.16
N ALA A 46 10.70 -8.38 6.34
CA ALA A 46 10.59 -9.49 7.29
C ALA A 46 9.28 -9.47 8.09
N LYS A 47 8.65 -8.30 8.25
CA LYS A 47 7.55 -8.13 9.23
C LYS A 47 6.22 -7.66 8.65
N PHE A 48 6.21 -7.11 7.43
CA PHE A 48 4.96 -6.57 6.89
C PHE A 48 3.98 -7.70 6.54
N ASP A 49 2.68 -7.37 6.60
CA ASP A 49 1.62 -8.30 6.21
C ASP A 49 1.24 -8.02 4.75
N PRO A 50 1.55 -8.94 3.82
CA PRO A 50 1.24 -8.73 2.41
C PRO A 50 -0.26 -8.74 2.09
N ASN A 51 -1.09 -9.21 3.02
CA ASN A 51 -2.54 -9.27 2.85
C ASN A 51 -3.27 -8.10 3.50
N ALA A 52 -2.55 -7.23 4.20
CA ALA A 52 -3.16 -6.08 4.85
C ALA A 52 -3.60 -5.03 3.83
N ILE A 53 -4.63 -4.28 4.20
CA ILE A 53 -4.97 -3.04 3.49
C ILE A 53 -3.91 -2.02 3.89
N ALA A 54 -3.02 -1.65 2.97
CA ALA A 54 -1.83 -0.89 3.33
C ALA A 54 -1.34 0.03 2.24
N VAL A 55 -0.57 1.03 2.66
CA VAL A 55 0.22 1.90 1.79
C VAL A 55 1.63 1.92 2.35
N LEU A 56 2.62 1.90 1.48
CA LEU A 56 4.04 1.97 1.85
C LEU A 56 4.61 3.34 1.50
N VAL A 57 5.12 4.03 2.50
CA VAL A 57 5.91 5.26 2.33
C VAL A 57 7.37 4.85 2.47
N LEU A 58 8.15 5.02 1.42
CA LEU A 58 9.45 4.39 1.29
C LEU A 58 10.51 5.39 0.86
N ASP A 59 11.56 5.54 1.67
CA ASP A 59 12.71 6.36 1.31
C ASP A 59 13.53 5.64 0.22
N VAL A 60 13.95 6.41 -0.78
CA VAL A 60 14.74 5.87 -1.89
C VAL A 60 16.14 5.47 -1.43
N ARG A 61 16.79 6.34 -0.65
CA ARG A 61 18.20 6.15 -0.27
C ARG A 61 18.33 5.80 1.20
N MET A 62 18.73 4.56 1.45
CA MET A 62 18.97 4.05 2.79
C MET A 62 20.25 3.22 2.81
N PRO A 63 20.98 3.18 3.95
CA PRO A 63 22.11 2.25 4.09
C PRO A 63 21.62 0.80 3.93
N GLY A 64 22.45 -0.03 3.32
CA GLY A 64 22.08 -1.41 3.04
C GLY A 64 21.12 -1.50 1.88
N MET A 65 19.93 -2.04 2.10
CA MET A 65 18.91 -2.16 1.04
C MET A 65 18.28 -0.80 0.73
N SER A 66 18.35 -0.36 -0.52
CA SER A 66 17.72 0.87 -0.97
C SER A 66 16.21 0.70 -1.14
N GLY A 67 15.48 1.82 -1.22
CA GLY A 67 14.06 1.78 -1.52
C GLY A 67 13.75 1.12 -2.86
N LEU A 68 14.61 1.32 -3.86
CA LEU A 68 14.45 0.66 -5.16
C LEU A 68 14.56 -0.86 -5.06
N GLU A 69 15.47 -1.35 -4.23
CA GLU A 69 15.61 -2.78 -3.99
C GLU A 69 14.39 -3.34 -3.26
N VAL A 70 13.82 -2.60 -2.30
CA VAL A 70 12.58 -2.99 -1.63
C VAL A 70 11.45 -3.14 -2.66
N GLN A 71 11.31 -2.17 -3.57
CA GLN A 71 10.32 -2.23 -4.63
C GLN A 71 10.48 -3.48 -5.50
N GLU A 72 11.72 -3.81 -5.88
CA GLU A 72 12.02 -4.99 -6.67
C GLU A 72 11.65 -6.29 -5.94
N HIS A 73 11.91 -6.36 -4.63
CA HIS A 73 11.50 -7.50 -3.80
C HIS A 73 9.98 -7.66 -3.77
N LEU A 74 9.26 -6.56 -3.64
CA LEU A 74 7.78 -6.59 -3.64
C LEU A 74 7.23 -7.05 -4.99
N ILE A 75 7.81 -6.57 -6.08
CA ILE A 75 7.43 -6.99 -7.44
C ILE A 75 7.68 -8.49 -7.60
N ALA A 76 8.83 -8.99 -7.17
CA ALA A 76 9.19 -10.40 -7.25
C ALA A 76 8.23 -11.31 -6.46
N ARG A 77 7.71 -10.79 -5.35
CA ARG A 77 6.72 -11.48 -4.50
C ARG A 77 5.28 -11.31 -5.01
N LYS A 78 5.08 -10.60 -6.11
CA LYS A 78 3.76 -10.26 -6.66
C LYS A 78 2.87 -9.52 -5.66
N CYS A 79 3.50 -8.72 -4.81
CA CYS A 79 2.81 -7.87 -3.85
C CYS A 79 2.53 -6.52 -4.50
N ASP A 80 1.28 -6.13 -4.58
CA ASP A 80 0.83 -4.93 -5.26
C ASP A 80 0.55 -3.75 -4.33
N ILE A 81 1.17 -3.75 -3.15
CA ILE A 81 1.01 -2.67 -2.19
C ILE A 81 1.37 -1.32 -2.86
N PRO A 82 0.51 -0.30 -2.75
CA PRO A 82 0.82 1.02 -3.32
C PRO A 82 2.04 1.63 -2.61
N ILE A 83 2.98 2.14 -3.41
CA ILE A 83 4.22 2.72 -2.90
C ILE A 83 4.26 4.21 -3.21
N ILE A 84 4.51 5.01 -2.17
CA ILE A 84 4.81 6.42 -2.29
C ILE A 84 6.28 6.57 -1.91
N PHE A 85 7.12 6.92 -2.87
CA PHE A 85 8.54 7.16 -2.59
C PHE A 85 8.75 8.56 -2.04
N ILE A 86 9.60 8.68 -1.02
CA ILE A 86 10.11 9.96 -0.57
C ILE A 86 11.61 10.00 -0.78
N SER A 87 12.14 11.16 -1.13
CA SER A 87 13.53 11.28 -1.52
C SER A 87 14.09 12.66 -1.23
N GLY A 88 15.42 12.72 -1.10
CA GLY A 88 16.12 13.98 -1.06
C GLY A 88 16.18 14.63 -2.44
N HIS A 89 16.78 15.80 -2.48
CA HIS A 89 16.85 16.62 -3.70
C HIS A 89 17.68 15.96 -4.80
N GLY A 90 17.22 16.06 -6.04
CA GLY A 90 18.01 15.64 -7.20
C GLY A 90 17.77 14.25 -7.77
N ASP A 91 16.75 13.51 -7.29
CA ASP A 91 16.51 12.13 -7.71
C ASP A 91 15.45 11.99 -8.82
N VAL A 92 15.41 12.93 -9.79
CA VAL A 92 14.38 12.96 -10.83
C VAL A 92 14.42 11.73 -11.74
N SER A 93 15.62 11.27 -12.11
CA SER A 93 15.75 10.08 -12.96
C SER A 93 15.26 8.82 -12.23
N MET A 94 15.47 8.75 -10.92
CA MET A 94 14.96 7.67 -10.09
C MET A 94 13.43 7.72 -9.98
N ALA A 95 12.84 8.92 -9.93
CA ALA A 95 11.40 9.10 -9.92
C ALA A 95 10.75 8.46 -11.15
N VAL A 96 11.27 8.74 -12.32
CA VAL A 96 10.77 8.17 -13.56
C VAL A 96 10.84 6.63 -13.53
N SER A 97 11.96 6.09 -13.09
CA SER A 97 12.17 4.64 -13.01
C SER A 97 11.16 3.97 -12.05
N THR A 98 10.94 4.55 -10.86
CA THR A 98 10.03 3.97 -9.86
C THR A 98 8.57 4.01 -10.32
N LEU A 99 8.16 5.09 -10.98
CA LEU A 99 6.81 5.22 -11.51
C LEU A 99 6.55 4.22 -12.64
N LYS A 100 7.54 3.99 -13.51
CA LYS A 100 7.44 2.97 -14.55
C LYS A 100 7.31 1.56 -13.98
N LYS A 101 7.87 1.31 -12.80
CA LYS A 101 7.78 0.01 -12.11
C LYS A 101 6.52 -0.12 -11.25
N GLY A 102 5.63 0.86 -11.29
CA GLY A 102 4.34 0.78 -10.62
C GLY A 102 4.19 1.55 -9.32
N ALA A 103 5.18 2.38 -8.93
CA ALA A 103 5.00 3.27 -7.79
C ALA A 103 3.88 4.28 -8.07
N VAL A 104 3.13 4.63 -7.04
CA VAL A 104 1.99 5.55 -7.18
C VAL A 104 2.46 6.98 -7.31
N ASP A 105 3.45 7.38 -6.53
CA ASP A 105 3.94 8.76 -6.55
C ASP A 105 5.37 8.81 -6.02
N PHE A 106 6.01 9.95 -6.25
CA PHE A 106 7.37 10.23 -5.85
C PHE A 106 7.43 11.67 -5.31
N ILE A 107 7.74 11.83 -4.04
CA ILE A 107 7.70 13.13 -3.34
C ILE A 107 9.09 13.50 -2.87
N GLU A 108 9.53 14.74 -3.17
CA GLU A 108 10.81 15.26 -2.69
C GLU A 108 10.69 15.84 -1.28
N LYS A 109 11.74 15.67 -0.49
CA LYS A 109 11.92 16.34 0.80
C LYS A 109 12.46 17.77 0.56
N PRO A 110 12.02 18.79 1.28
CA PRO A 110 10.90 18.78 2.22
C PRO A 110 9.55 18.70 1.51
N PHE A 111 8.62 17.92 2.04
CA PHE A 111 7.33 17.68 1.42
C PHE A 111 6.22 18.46 2.14
N ASP A 112 5.13 18.72 1.40
CA ASP A 112 3.91 19.26 1.97
C ASP A 112 3.20 18.16 2.75
N GLN A 113 3.11 18.33 4.07
CA GLN A 113 2.51 17.35 4.97
C GLN A 113 1.05 17.07 4.66
N ALA A 114 0.28 18.11 4.35
CA ALA A 114 -1.13 17.95 4.01
C ALA A 114 -1.32 17.18 2.70
N ALA A 115 -0.49 17.45 1.70
CA ALA A 115 -0.53 16.74 0.42
C ALA A 115 -0.19 15.26 0.59
N LEU A 116 0.83 14.94 1.38
CA LEU A 116 1.21 13.56 1.64
C LEU A 116 0.10 12.81 2.38
N ARG A 117 -0.49 13.43 3.39
CA ARG A 117 -1.59 12.84 4.15
C ARG A 117 -2.80 12.56 3.26
N SER A 118 -3.17 13.51 2.40
CA SER A 118 -4.28 13.34 1.47
C SER A 118 -4.03 12.19 0.50
N LEU A 119 -2.80 12.08 0.00
CA LEU A 119 -2.42 11.01 -0.91
C LEU A 119 -2.49 9.64 -0.23
N ILE A 120 -2.02 9.54 1.01
CA ILE A 120 -2.08 8.31 1.80
C ILE A 120 -3.54 7.88 2.01
N GLU A 121 -4.40 8.81 2.41
CA GLU A 121 -5.82 8.53 2.63
C GLU A 121 -6.50 8.04 1.36
N LYS A 122 -6.22 8.68 0.23
CA LYS A 122 -6.74 8.26 -1.07
C LYS A 122 -6.29 6.85 -1.43
N MET A 123 -5.01 6.55 -1.23
CA MET A 123 -4.45 5.23 -1.56
C MET A 123 -5.02 4.13 -0.67
N LEU A 124 -5.22 4.41 0.62
CA LEU A 124 -5.84 3.45 1.54
C LEU A 124 -7.28 3.17 1.16
N GLN A 125 -8.04 4.20 0.77
CA GLN A 125 -9.41 4.03 0.33
C GLN A 125 -9.48 3.16 -0.93
N GLU A 126 -8.61 3.41 -1.90
CA GLU A 126 -8.54 2.61 -3.12
C GLU A 126 -8.14 1.15 -2.82
N ALA A 127 -7.21 0.95 -1.88
CA ALA A 127 -6.81 -0.39 -1.46
C ALA A 127 -7.96 -1.15 -0.79
N ARG A 128 -8.75 -0.47 0.05
CA ARG A 128 -9.94 -1.07 0.66
C ARG A 128 -10.96 -1.49 -0.39
N GLN A 129 -11.19 -0.64 -1.39
CA GLN A 129 -12.12 -0.93 -2.47
C GLN A 129 -11.67 -2.14 -3.30
N ARG A 130 -10.37 -2.22 -3.62
CA ARG A 130 -9.82 -3.35 -4.37
C ARG A 130 -9.96 -4.66 -3.60
N LYS A 131 -9.68 -4.64 -2.29
CA LYS A 131 -9.83 -5.81 -1.44
C LYS A 131 -11.29 -6.26 -1.35
N ALA A 132 -12.21 -5.33 -1.18
CA ALA A 132 -13.64 -5.64 -1.14
C ALA A 132 -14.11 -6.27 -2.45
N LYS A 133 -13.67 -5.76 -3.59
CA LYS A 133 -13.99 -6.33 -4.90
C LYS A 133 -13.41 -7.73 -5.09
N ALA A 134 -12.18 -7.95 -4.63
CA ALA A 134 -11.53 -9.25 -4.72
C ALA A 134 -12.25 -10.29 -3.85
N GLU A 135 -12.65 -9.92 -2.63
CA GLU A 135 -13.43 -10.78 -1.74
C GLU A 135 -14.79 -11.10 -2.34
N GLN A 136 -15.45 -10.14 -2.95
CA GLN A 136 -16.74 -10.32 -3.60
C GLN A 136 -16.63 -11.31 -4.77
N ARG A 137 -15.60 -11.20 -5.61
CA ARG A 137 -15.34 -12.13 -6.69
C ARG A 137 -15.10 -13.56 -6.17
N SER A 138 -14.25 -13.68 -5.15
CA SER A 138 -13.94 -14.96 -4.55
C SER A 138 -15.19 -15.64 -3.99
N LEU A 139 -16.05 -14.87 -3.33
CA LEU A 139 -17.31 -15.36 -2.79
C LEU A 139 -18.25 -15.83 -3.91
N ASN A 140 -18.37 -15.04 -4.98
CA ASN A 140 -19.21 -15.40 -6.13
C ASN A 140 -18.71 -16.67 -6.80
N ASP A 141 -17.40 -16.82 -6.99
CA ASP A 141 -16.80 -18.03 -7.56
C ASP A 141 -17.07 -19.24 -6.69
N ALA A 142 -16.97 -19.11 -5.38
CA ALA A 142 -17.26 -20.19 -4.45
C ALA A 142 -18.73 -20.61 -4.50
N LEU A 143 -19.65 -19.66 -4.62
CA LEU A 143 -21.07 -19.94 -4.76
C LEU A 143 -21.37 -20.65 -6.08
N LEU A 144 -20.80 -20.18 -7.19
CA LEU A 144 -20.98 -20.77 -8.50
C LEU A 144 -20.48 -22.22 -8.53
N SER A 145 -19.37 -22.51 -7.89
CA SER A 145 -18.80 -23.86 -7.86
C SER A 145 -19.67 -24.89 -7.12
N LYS A 146 -20.59 -24.44 -6.26
CA LYS A 146 -21.50 -25.27 -5.49
C LYS A 146 -22.86 -25.46 -6.14
N LEU A 147 -23.13 -24.75 -7.24
CA LEU A 147 -24.41 -24.80 -7.94
C LEU A 147 -24.39 -25.85 -9.06
N THR A 148 -25.60 -26.30 -9.41
CA THR A 148 -25.76 -27.12 -10.64
C THR A 148 -25.47 -26.22 -11.86
N PRO A 149 -25.15 -26.78 -13.02
CA PRO A 149 -24.95 -26.00 -14.24
C PRO A 149 -26.12 -25.05 -14.57
N ARG A 150 -27.34 -25.48 -14.33
CA ARG A 150 -28.53 -24.65 -14.56
C ARG A 150 -28.59 -23.49 -13.59
N GLU A 151 -28.31 -23.71 -12.31
CA GLU A 151 -28.29 -22.67 -11.28
C GLU A 151 -27.18 -21.65 -11.55
N GLN A 152 -26.00 -22.12 -11.98
CA GLN A 152 -24.89 -21.24 -12.35
C GLN A 152 -25.28 -20.34 -13.52
N HIS A 153 -25.97 -20.87 -14.51
CA HIS A 153 -26.39 -20.11 -15.68
C HIS A 153 -27.36 -18.97 -15.30
N VAL A 154 -28.32 -19.24 -14.44
CA VAL A 154 -29.28 -18.22 -13.96
C VAL A 154 -28.55 -17.14 -13.17
N LEU A 155 -27.64 -17.52 -12.28
CA LEU A 155 -26.89 -16.56 -11.46
C LEU A 155 -25.95 -15.70 -12.30
N GLU A 156 -25.30 -16.25 -13.29
CA GLU A 156 -24.43 -15.51 -14.22
C GLU A 156 -25.20 -14.44 -14.99
N ARG A 157 -26.43 -14.74 -15.41
CA ARG A 157 -27.28 -13.76 -16.09
C ARG A 157 -27.66 -12.59 -15.20
N ILE A 158 -27.86 -12.84 -13.91
CA ILE A 158 -28.16 -11.77 -12.93
C ILE A 158 -26.93 -10.91 -12.70
N VAL A 159 -25.77 -11.53 -12.55
CA VAL A 159 -24.50 -10.83 -12.25
C VAL A 159 -24.00 -10.02 -13.45
N SER A 160 -24.26 -10.48 -14.68
CA SER A 160 -23.78 -9.79 -15.88
C SER A 160 -24.61 -8.56 -16.27
N GLU A 161 -25.72 -8.33 -15.60
CA GLU A 161 -26.49 -7.10 -15.73
C GLU A 161 -25.97 -6.04 -14.72
#